data_ced643aee806555b60922567ae21868f
#
_entry.id   ced643aee806555b60922567ae21868f
#
_cell.length_a   1.000
_cell.length_b   1.000
_cell.length_c   1.000
_cell.angle_alpha   90.00
_cell.angle_beta   90.00
_cell.angle_gamma   90.00
#
_symmetry.space_group_name_H-M   'P 1'
#
loop_
_entity.id
_entity.type
_entity.pdbx_description
1 polymer ?
#
loop_
_entity_poly.entity_id
_entity_poly.type
_entity_poly.pdbx_seq_one_letter_code
_entity_poly.pdbx_strand_id
1 'polypeptide(L)'
;MAIKTYQPTSAGMRFRTGLSFDEVTKTTPEKGLRERLNHSGGRNNTGRVTADHRGGGHKRLYRVIDFKRNKFNVPAKVETIEYDPNRSARIALLCYADGERRYILAPERLQVGASVLAGDDNVDIKPGNSLPLKFIPVGTVVHNIELKIGKGGQLVRSAGLGAQLMAKEGSYALIKLPSGELRYVLADCRATVGQVGNADQENVSWGKAGRIRWLGFRPTTRGIAKNPVDHPHGGGEGRSKGNHPMTPWGKPTKGYKTRKNHSSDKYIVQRRKGR
;
A
#
# COMPACT_ATOMS: atom_id res chain seq x y z
N MET A 1 6.80 -16.65 6.06
CA MET A 1 7.69 -16.67 4.86
C MET A 1 9.12 -16.53 5.30
N ALA A 2 10.06 -17.16 4.64
CA ALA A 2 11.47 -17.02 4.99
C ALA A 2 12.09 -15.86 4.19
N ILE A 3 12.78 -14.97 4.89
CA ILE A 3 13.63 -13.95 4.25
C ILE A 3 14.90 -14.67 3.75
N LYS A 4 15.16 -14.57 2.46
CA LYS A 4 16.38 -15.10 1.84
C LYS A 4 17.55 -14.16 2.12
N THR A 5 18.60 -14.67 2.75
CA THR A 5 19.90 -14.01 2.89
C THR A 5 20.84 -14.42 1.78
N TYR A 6 21.89 -13.65 1.56
CA TYR A 6 22.88 -13.90 0.49
C TYR A 6 24.29 -13.92 1.07
N GLN A 7 25.17 -14.70 0.46
CA GLN A 7 26.59 -14.72 0.81
C GLN A 7 27.21 -13.33 0.59
N PRO A 8 28.09 -12.85 1.50
CA PRO A 8 28.69 -11.52 1.46
C PRO A 8 29.85 -11.44 0.44
N THR A 9 29.63 -11.88 -0.79
CA THR A 9 30.66 -11.94 -1.86
C THR A 9 31.04 -10.56 -2.40
N SER A 10 30.21 -9.55 -2.19
CA SER A 10 30.49 -8.15 -2.60
C SER A 10 29.81 -7.18 -1.66
N ALA A 11 30.22 -5.90 -1.69
CA ALA A 11 29.63 -4.84 -0.86
C ALA A 11 28.11 -4.74 -1.03
N GLY A 12 27.59 -4.89 -2.24
CA GLY A 12 26.15 -4.83 -2.53
C GLY A 12 25.37 -6.09 -2.10
N MET A 13 26.04 -7.20 -1.85
CA MET A 13 25.43 -8.45 -1.40
C MET A 13 25.45 -8.61 0.12
N ARG A 14 26.40 -8.00 0.81
CA ARG A 14 26.64 -8.14 2.26
C ARG A 14 25.38 -7.93 3.10
N PHE A 15 24.60 -6.88 2.81
CA PHE A 15 23.42 -6.50 3.59
C PHE A 15 22.11 -6.75 2.83
N ARG A 16 22.21 -7.45 1.70
CA ARG A 16 21.04 -7.73 0.89
C ARG A 16 20.22 -8.85 1.51
N THR A 17 18.89 -8.61 1.55
CA THR A 17 17.91 -9.67 1.79
C THR A 17 16.89 -9.70 0.65
N GLY A 18 16.09 -10.73 0.58
CA GLY A 18 15.03 -10.88 -0.42
C GLY A 18 13.92 -11.78 0.10
N LEU A 19 12.82 -11.81 -0.60
CA LEU A 19 11.72 -12.74 -0.34
C LEU A 19 11.96 -14.05 -1.10
N SER A 20 11.48 -15.16 -0.54
CA SER A 20 11.59 -16.50 -1.16
C SER A 20 10.64 -16.70 -2.34
N PHE A 21 9.53 -15.97 -2.40
CA PHE A 21 8.47 -16.12 -3.41
C PHE A 21 7.75 -17.47 -3.45
N ASP A 22 7.83 -18.26 -2.38
CA ASP A 22 7.24 -19.60 -2.31
C ASP A 22 5.72 -19.62 -2.52
N GLU A 23 5.04 -18.53 -2.20
CA GLU A 23 3.60 -18.36 -2.39
C GLU A 23 3.19 -18.10 -3.85
N VAL A 24 4.14 -17.68 -4.71
CA VAL A 24 3.84 -17.28 -6.07
C VAL A 24 3.75 -18.51 -6.95
N THR A 25 2.55 -18.77 -7.48
CA THR A 25 2.27 -19.95 -8.30
C THR A 25 2.39 -19.70 -9.80
N LYS A 26 2.25 -18.41 -10.24
CA LYS A 26 2.35 -18.01 -11.65
C LYS A 26 3.14 -16.70 -11.77
N THR A 27 4.04 -16.66 -12.73
CA THR A 27 4.92 -15.50 -12.98
C THR A 27 4.38 -14.56 -14.07
N THR A 28 3.59 -15.09 -15.00
CA THR A 28 3.02 -14.32 -16.12
C THR A 28 1.63 -13.80 -15.76
N PRO A 29 1.38 -12.48 -15.85
CA PRO A 29 0.06 -11.92 -15.54
C PRO A 29 -0.97 -12.24 -16.62
N GLU A 30 -2.24 -12.25 -16.23
CA GLU A 30 -3.37 -12.41 -17.15
C GLU A 30 -3.42 -11.28 -18.17
N LYS A 31 -3.51 -11.62 -19.47
CA LYS A 31 -3.38 -10.66 -20.57
C LYS A 31 -4.47 -9.59 -20.55
N GLY A 32 -5.71 -9.99 -20.31
CA GLY A 32 -6.87 -9.08 -20.28
C GLY A 32 -6.90 -8.12 -19.09
N LEU A 33 -6.15 -8.40 -18.02
CA LEU A 33 -6.13 -7.62 -16.79
C LEU A 33 -4.85 -6.79 -16.62
N ARG A 34 -4.11 -6.51 -17.69
CA ARG A 34 -2.91 -5.69 -17.66
C ARG A 34 -3.03 -4.46 -18.55
N GLU A 35 -2.51 -3.36 -18.07
CA GLU A 35 -2.49 -2.09 -18.77
C GLU A 35 -1.07 -1.52 -18.81
N ARG A 36 -0.83 -0.65 -19.78
CA ARG A 36 0.42 0.10 -19.87
C ARG A 36 0.49 1.13 -18.75
N LEU A 37 1.55 1.11 -17.97
CA LEU A 37 1.82 2.13 -16.96
C LEU A 37 2.69 3.24 -17.56
N ASN A 38 2.12 4.42 -17.75
CA ASN A 38 2.85 5.61 -18.16
C ASN A 38 3.51 6.27 -16.95
N HIS A 39 4.82 6.56 -17.08
CA HIS A 39 5.58 7.23 -16.03
C HIS A 39 5.54 8.74 -16.25
N SER A 40 5.03 9.49 -15.27
CA SER A 40 4.97 10.96 -15.31
C SER A 40 6.30 11.64 -14.95
N GLY A 41 7.29 10.88 -14.44
CA GLY A 41 8.54 11.45 -13.93
C GLY A 41 8.36 12.40 -12.75
N GLY A 42 7.32 12.21 -11.94
CA GLY A 42 6.97 13.07 -10.80
C GLY A 42 6.27 14.38 -11.18
N ARG A 43 5.80 14.50 -12.42
CA ARG A 43 5.06 15.67 -12.90
C ARG A 43 3.56 15.50 -12.67
N ASN A 44 2.89 16.62 -12.38
CA ASN A 44 1.43 16.68 -12.24
C ASN A 44 0.74 16.86 -13.61
N ASN A 45 -0.58 17.06 -13.61
CA ASN A 45 -1.38 17.30 -14.82
C ASN A 45 -1.01 18.60 -15.56
N THR A 46 -0.39 19.59 -14.89
CA THR A 46 0.10 20.84 -15.51
C THR A 46 1.56 20.74 -15.94
N GLY A 47 2.19 19.57 -15.89
CA GLY A 47 3.58 19.32 -16.29
C GLY A 47 4.63 19.78 -15.27
N ARG A 48 4.25 20.37 -14.13
CA ARG A 48 5.16 20.80 -13.07
C ARG A 48 5.63 19.62 -12.23
N VAL A 49 6.91 19.63 -11.86
CA VAL A 49 7.48 18.63 -10.96
C VAL A 49 6.94 18.85 -9.54
N THR A 50 6.08 17.94 -9.06
CA THR A 50 5.51 17.96 -7.70
C THR A 50 6.15 16.91 -6.79
N ALA A 51 6.72 15.86 -7.37
CA ALA A 51 7.51 14.84 -6.67
C ALA A 51 8.83 14.68 -7.40
N ASP A 52 9.87 15.35 -6.92
CA ASP A 52 11.22 15.32 -7.48
C ASP A 52 11.87 13.92 -7.34
N HIS A 53 12.99 13.74 -8.01
CA HIS A 53 13.78 12.50 -7.98
C HIS A 53 12.98 11.24 -8.34
N ARG A 54 12.05 11.32 -9.30
CA ARG A 54 11.29 10.18 -9.85
C ARG A 54 11.68 9.92 -11.30
N GLY A 55 11.75 8.63 -11.68
CA GLY A 55 12.01 8.19 -13.05
C GLY A 55 13.16 7.20 -13.20
N GLY A 56 13.36 6.69 -14.41
CA GLY A 56 14.45 5.76 -14.75
C GLY A 56 14.36 4.38 -14.09
N GLY A 57 13.18 3.95 -13.68
CA GLY A 57 12.93 2.63 -13.14
C GLY A 57 12.73 1.56 -14.23
N HIS A 58 12.66 0.29 -13.81
CA HIS A 58 12.33 -0.82 -14.70
C HIS A 58 10.93 -0.63 -15.30
N LYS A 59 10.75 -0.98 -16.59
CA LYS A 59 9.46 -0.96 -17.28
C LYS A 59 8.48 -1.92 -16.58
N ARG A 60 7.27 -1.43 -16.30
CA ARG A 60 6.24 -2.18 -15.59
C ARG A 60 4.92 -2.13 -16.34
N LEU A 61 4.13 -3.18 -16.19
CA LEU A 61 2.73 -3.22 -16.56
C LEU A 61 1.89 -3.08 -15.30
N TYR A 62 0.82 -2.34 -15.36
CA TYR A 62 -0.17 -2.25 -14.29
C TYR A 62 -1.07 -3.49 -14.33
N ARG A 63 -1.45 -4.03 -13.17
CA ARG A 63 -2.48 -5.05 -13.03
C ARG A 63 -3.76 -4.37 -12.55
N VAL A 64 -4.84 -4.57 -13.29
CA VAL A 64 -6.15 -4.04 -12.90
C VAL A 64 -6.67 -4.85 -11.72
N ILE A 65 -6.72 -4.21 -10.55
CA ILE A 65 -7.17 -4.84 -9.31
C ILE A 65 -8.61 -4.43 -9.03
N ASP A 66 -9.44 -5.40 -8.70
CA ASP A 66 -10.80 -5.17 -8.23
C ASP A 66 -10.79 -4.71 -6.77
N PHE A 67 -10.70 -3.39 -6.56
CA PHE A 67 -10.81 -2.79 -5.23
C PHE A 67 -12.27 -2.62 -4.79
N LYS A 68 -13.23 -2.71 -5.72
CA LYS A 68 -14.65 -2.50 -5.44
C LYS A 68 -15.34 -3.76 -4.94
N ARG A 69 -14.92 -4.91 -5.43
CA ARG A 69 -15.54 -6.20 -5.10
C ARG A 69 -17.06 -6.17 -5.33
N ASN A 70 -17.47 -5.59 -6.47
CA ASN A 70 -18.86 -5.32 -6.79
C ASN A 70 -19.62 -6.48 -7.47
N LYS A 71 -19.01 -7.66 -7.56
CA LYS A 71 -19.66 -8.87 -8.06
C LYS A 71 -20.19 -9.67 -6.86
N PHE A 72 -21.45 -9.39 -6.53
CA PHE A 72 -22.07 -9.92 -5.31
C PHE A 72 -22.67 -11.30 -5.53
N ASN A 73 -22.60 -12.14 -4.48
CA ASN A 73 -23.23 -13.46 -4.39
C ASN A 73 -22.80 -14.46 -5.47
N VAL A 74 -21.73 -14.16 -6.21
CA VAL A 74 -21.13 -15.10 -7.17
C VAL A 74 -19.81 -15.62 -6.57
N PRO A 75 -19.71 -16.94 -6.31
CA PRO A 75 -18.48 -17.52 -5.78
C PRO A 75 -17.37 -17.47 -6.83
N ALA A 76 -16.16 -17.18 -6.37
CA ALA A 76 -14.96 -17.18 -7.18
C ALA A 76 -13.92 -18.11 -6.58
N LYS A 77 -13.25 -18.90 -7.42
CA LYS A 77 -12.14 -19.75 -7.04
C LYS A 77 -10.81 -19.02 -7.24
N VAL A 78 -9.91 -19.12 -6.29
CA VAL A 78 -8.53 -18.63 -6.44
C VAL A 78 -7.80 -19.53 -7.42
N GLU A 79 -7.45 -19.00 -8.58
CA GLU A 79 -6.73 -19.71 -9.65
C GLU A 79 -5.22 -19.66 -9.42
N THR A 80 -4.66 -18.48 -9.16
CA THR A 80 -3.23 -18.27 -8.94
C THR A 80 -2.95 -17.17 -7.92
N ILE A 81 -1.74 -17.22 -7.32
CA ILE A 81 -1.17 -16.11 -6.55
C ILE A 81 0.03 -15.59 -7.33
N GLU A 82 0.10 -14.27 -7.55
CA GLU A 82 1.06 -13.64 -8.44
C GLU A 82 1.81 -12.49 -7.77
N TYR A 83 2.99 -12.19 -8.31
CA TYR A 83 3.77 -11.01 -7.97
C TYR A 83 3.30 -9.78 -8.76
N ASP A 84 3.08 -8.66 -8.10
CA ASP A 84 2.83 -7.36 -8.75
C ASP A 84 3.98 -6.39 -8.45
N PRO A 85 4.71 -5.87 -9.48
CA PRO A 85 5.80 -4.93 -9.29
C PRO A 85 5.32 -3.52 -8.86
N ASN A 86 4.02 -3.25 -8.87
CA ASN A 86 3.45 -1.93 -8.58
C ASN A 86 3.03 -1.79 -7.12
N ARG A 87 3.05 -2.87 -6.36
CA ARG A 87 2.67 -2.90 -4.94
C ARG A 87 3.51 -3.86 -4.13
N SER A 88 3.51 -3.68 -2.83
CA SER A 88 4.20 -4.59 -1.90
C SER A 88 3.42 -5.90 -1.67
N ALA A 89 2.09 -5.84 -1.73
CA ALA A 89 1.21 -7.00 -1.56
C ALA A 89 1.26 -7.95 -2.76
N ARG A 90 1.06 -9.26 -2.52
CA ARG A 90 0.75 -10.24 -3.56
C ARG A 90 -0.68 -10.01 -4.06
N ILE A 91 -0.96 -10.46 -5.27
CA ILE A 91 -2.29 -10.45 -5.87
C ILE A 91 -2.75 -11.87 -6.14
N ALA A 92 -4.05 -12.11 -6.01
CA ALA A 92 -4.67 -13.39 -6.35
C ALA A 92 -5.57 -13.21 -7.56
N LEU A 93 -5.46 -14.09 -8.54
CA LEU A 93 -6.36 -14.17 -9.67
C LEU A 93 -7.58 -15.02 -9.25
N LEU A 94 -8.74 -14.43 -9.33
CA LEU A 94 -10.03 -15.08 -9.11
C LEU A 94 -10.65 -15.47 -10.44
N CYS A 95 -11.19 -16.68 -10.53
CA CYS A 95 -12.08 -17.12 -11.59
C CYS A 95 -13.47 -17.30 -11.00
N TYR A 96 -14.41 -16.49 -11.47
CA TYR A 96 -15.81 -16.56 -11.05
C TYR A 96 -16.55 -17.72 -11.75
N ALA A 97 -17.68 -18.13 -11.21
CA ALA A 97 -18.48 -19.22 -11.76
C ALA A 97 -18.95 -18.99 -13.20
N ASP A 98 -19.06 -17.72 -13.63
CA ASP A 98 -19.41 -17.31 -14.99
C ASP A 98 -18.20 -17.17 -15.93
N GLY A 99 -16.99 -17.53 -15.48
CA GLY A 99 -15.74 -17.46 -16.25
C GLY A 99 -15.04 -16.11 -16.23
N GLU A 100 -15.63 -15.05 -15.64
CA GLU A 100 -14.95 -13.77 -15.49
C GLU A 100 -13.74 -13.89 -14.55
N ARG A 101 -12.62 -13.25 -14.92
CA ARG A 101 -11.42 -13.20 -14.09
C ARG A 101 -11.19 -11.82 -13.53
N ARG A 102 -10.81 -11.74 -12.27
CA ARG A 102 -10.41 -10.48 -11.60
C ARG A 102 -9.24 -10.68 -10.67
N TYR A 103 -8.38 -9.69 -10.55
CA TYR A 103 -7.36 -9.66 -9.50
C TYR A 103 -7.89 -9.05 -8.22
N ILE A 104 -7.51 -9.62 -7.08
CA ILE A 104 -7.68 -9.03 -5.75
C ILE A 104 -6.34 -8.95 -5.02
N LEU A 105 -6.28 -8.20 -3.91
CA LEU A 105 -5.17 -8.31 -2.98
C LEU A 105 -5.22 -9.69 -2.32
N ALA A 106 -4.10 -10.39 -2.29
CA ALA A 106 -4.01 -11.69 -1.63
C ALA A 106 -3.93 -11.50 -0.11
N PRO A 107 -4.94 -11.91 0.67
CA PRO A 107 -4.82 -11.95 2.12
C PRO A 107 -3.82 -13.01 2.57
N GLU A 108 -3.33 -12.87 3.78
CA GLU A 108 -2.47 -13.86 4.41
C GLU A 108 -3.15 -15.22 4.48
N ARG A 109 -2.39 -16.28 4.22
CA ARG A 109 -2.86 -17.70 4.23
C ARG A 109 -3.91 -18.05 3.18
N LEU A 110 -4.20 -17.18 2.21
CA LEU A 110 -5.03 -17.56 1.07
C LEU A 110 -4.29 -18.62 0.24
N GLN A 111 -4.98 -19.70 -0.09
CA GLN A 111 -4.43 -20.79 -0.91
C GLN A 111 -5.09 -20.84 -2.28
N VAL A 112 -4.38 -21.38 -3.26
CA VAL A 112 -4.95 -21.72 -4.57
C VAL A 112 -6.03 -22.77 -4.38
N GLY A 113 -7.14 -22.62 -5.09
CA GLY A 113 -8.32 -23.49 -4.94
C GLY A 113 -9.33 -23.03 -3.91
N ALA A 114 -8.98 -22.09 -3.01
CA ALA A 114 -9.91 -21.54 -2.04
C ALA A 114 -11.07 -20.79 -2.73
N SER A 115 -12.26 -20.89 -2.16
CA SER A 115 -13.43 -20.13 -2.61
C SER A 115 -13.51 -18.80 -1.89
N VAL A 116 -13.77 -17.71 -2.64
CA VAL A 116 -13.88 -16.35 -2.13
C VAL A 116 -15.18 -15.74 -2.65
N LEU A 117 -15.89 -15.04 -1.77
CA LEU A 117 -17.19 -14.45 -2.06
C LEU A 117 -17.21 -12.96 -1.68
N ALA A 118 -17.94 -12.18 -2.46
CA ALA A 118 -18.34 -10.82 -2.08
C ALA A 118 -19.86 -10.79 -1.96
N GLY A 119 -20.39 -10.27 -0.87
CA GLY A 119 -21.83 -10.24 -0.64
C GLY A 119 -22.19 -9.36 0.53
N ASP A 120 -23.41 -9.43 0.99
CA ASP A 120 -23.89 -8.65 2.13
C ASP A 120 -23.90 -9.51 3.40
N ASP A 121 -25.05 -9.98 3.86
CA ASP A 121 -25.22 -10.66 5.14
C ASP A 121 -24.92 -12.17 5.14
N ASN A 122 -25.07 -12.83 4.01
CA ASN A 122 -24.95 -14.29 3.87
C ASN A 122 -23.53 -14.75 3.47
N VAL A 123 -22.52 -14.03 3.88
CA VAL A 123 -21.12 -14.36 3.54
C VAL A 123 -20.33 -14.73 4.79
N ASP A 124 -19.72 -15.90 4.78
CA ASP A 124 -18.84 -16.36 5.85
C ASP A 124 -17.68 -15.39 6.14
N ILE A 125 -17.29 -15.26 7.39
CA ILE A 125 -16.16 -14.45 7.82
C ILE A 125 -14.84 -15.22 7.59
N LYS A 126 -14.54 -15.45 6.29
CA LYS A 126 -13.30 -16.12 5.84
C LYS A 126 -12.35 -15.11 5.18
N PRO A 127 -11.01 -15.30 5.31
CA PRO A 127 -10.03 -14.44 4.64
C PRO A 127 -10.28 -14.34 3.13
N GLY A 128 -10.34 -13.11 2.60
CA GLY A 128 -10.61 -12.82 1.19
C GLY A 128 -12.08 -12.50 0.87
N ASN A 129 -13.01 -12.83 1.73
CA ASN A 129 -14.42 -12.47 1.57
C ASN A 129 -14.62 -10.97 1.82
N SER A 130 -15.51 -10.34 1.07
CA SER A 130 -15.76 -8.90 1.14
C SER A 130 -17.21 -8.62 1.52
N LEU A 131 -17.39 -7.87 2.62
CA LEU A 131 -18.70 -7.53 3.19
C LEU A 131 -18.74 -6.05 3.59
N PRO A 132 -19.94 -5.46 3.73
CA PRO A 132 -20.13 -4.22 4.48
C PRO A 132 -19.69 -4.37 5.94
N LEU A 133 -19.09 -3.33 6.51
CA LEU A 133 -18.58 -3.36 7.89
C LEU A 133 -19.66 -3.70 8.92
N LYS A 134 -20.93 -3.38 8.66
CA LYS A 134 -22.06 -3.69 9.53
C LYS A 134 -22.24 -5.18 9.78
N PHE A 135 -21.88 -6.04 8.83
CA PHE A 135 -22.02 -7.50 8.94
C PHE A 135 -20.75 -8.19 9.47
N ILE A 136 -19.60 -7.51 9.51
CA ILE A 136 -18.36 -8.07 10.03
C ILE A 136 -18.35 -8.02 11.56
N PRO A 137 -18.08 -9.12 12.29
CA PRO A 137 -17.99 -9.11 13.76
C PRO A 137 -16.93 -8.14 14.28
N VAL A 138 -17.19 -7.55 15.45
CA VAL A 138 -16.22 -6.74 16.19
C VAL A 138 -15.00 -7.59 16.56
N GLY A 139 -13.81 -6.99 16.54
CA GLY A 139 -12.54 -7.68 16.75
C GLY A 139 -11.91 -8.25 15.49
N THR A 140 -12.67 -8.40 14.40
CA THR A 140 -12.14 -8.96 13.14
C THR A 140 -11.11 -8.03 12.52
N VAL A 141 -10.03 -8.65 11.99
CA VAL A 141 -9.03 -7.94 11.18
C VAL A 141 -9.51 -7.86 9.74
N VAL A 142 -9.42 -6.67 9.16
CA VAL A 142 -9.88 -6.36 7.81
C VAL A 142 -8.85 -5.56 7.03
N HIS A 143 -8.91 -5.64 5.71
CA HIS A 143 -8.10 -4.85 4.78
C HIS A 143 -8.95 -4.33 3.61
N ASN A 144 -8.35 -3.58 2.70
CA ASN A 144 -9.03 -3.03 1.52
C ASN A 144 -10.33 -2.29 1.87
N ILE A 145 -10.27 -1.39 2.84
CA ILE A 145 -11.43 -0.72 3.44
C ILE A 145 -11.84 0.47 2.58
N GLU A 146 -13.12 0.59 2.27
CA GLU A 146 -13.69 1.77 1.63
C GLU A 146 -13.80 2.95 2.60
N LEU A 147 -13.72 4.16 2.05
CA LEU A 147 -14.03 5.42 2.75
C LEU A 147 -15.34 6.05 2.31
N LYS A 148 -15.81 5.68 1.13
CA LYS A 148 -17.10 6.09 0.55
C LYS A 148 -17.71 4.86 -0.11
N ILE A 149 -18.98 4.65 0.08
CA ILE A 149 -19.74 3.52 -0.45
C ILE A 149 -19.54 3.43 -1.97
N GLY A 150 -19.19 2.24 -2.47
CA GLY A 150 -19.03 1.93 -3.89
C GLY A 150 -17.80 2.55 -4.58
N LYS A 151 -16.96 3.31 -3.86
CA LYS A 151 -15.74 3.88 -4.43
C LYS A 151 -14.62 2.86 -4.60
N GLY A 152 -14.66 1.77 -3.84
CA GLY A 152 -13.60 0.77 -3.74
C GLY A 152 -12.64 1.05 -2.59
N GLY A 153 -11.94 0.02 -2.17
CA GLY A 153 -11.04 0.08 -1.01
C GLY A 153 -9.91 1.09 -1.19
N GLN A 154 -9.69 1.90 -0.17
CA GLN A 154 -8.69 2.97 -0.16
C GLN A 154 -7.67 2.82 0.98
N LEU A 155 -8.09 2.23 2.11
CA LEU A 155 -7.24 2.03 3.29
C LEU A 155 -6.75 0.59 3.38
N VAL A 156 -5.59 0.40 4.03
CA VAL A 156 -5.04 -0.91 4.39
C VAL A 156 -4.88 -1.83 3.19
N ARG A 157 -4.00 -1.45 2.25
CA ARG A 157 -3.75 -2.19 1.00
C ARG A 157 -2.30 -2.65 0.81
N SER A 158 -1.40 -2.22 1.68
CA SER A 158 0.01 -2.61 1.61
C SER A 158 0.25 -3.96 2.29
N ALA A 159 1.35 -4.63 1.91
CA ALA A 159 1.75 -5.91 2.47
C ALA A 159 1.81 -5.91 4.00
N GLY A 160 1.37 -6.98 4.63
CA GLY A 160 1.41 -7.17 6.07
C GLY A 160 0.49 -6.25 6.87
N LEU A 161 -0.33 -5.42 6.24
CA LEU A 161 -1.22 -4.52 6.96
C LEU A 161 -2.61 -5.14 7.18
N GLY A 162 -3.15 -4.90 8.37
CA GLY A 162 -4.51 -5.19 8.78
C GLY A 162 -5.03 -4.06 9.65
N ALA A 163 -6.32 -3.78 9.61
CA ALA A 163 -7.01 -2.89 10.52
C ALA A 163 -7.99 -3.70 11.34
N GLN A 164 -8.23 -3.33 12.58
CA GLN A 164 -9.16 -4.03 13.45
C GLN A 164 -10.46 -3.25 13.58
N LEU A 165 -11.59 -3.93 13.40
CA LEU A 165 -12.91 -3.40 13.69
C LEU A 165 -13.12 -3.40 15.20
N MET A 166 -13.20 -2.20 15.81
CA MET A 166 -13.25 -2.04 17.27
C MET A 166 -14.66 -1.99 17.81
N ALA A 167 -15.54 -1.27 17.14
CA ALA A 167 -16.95 -1.08 17.55
C ALA A 167 -17.83 -0.73 16.35
N LYS A 168 -19.13 -0.85 16.54
CA LYS A 168 -20.18 -0.38 15.61
C LYS A 168 -21.13 0.52 16.38
N GLU A 169 -21.32 1.74 15.91
CA GLU A 169 -22.12 2.77 16.57
C GLU A 169 -23.05 3.41 15.54
N GLY A 170 -24.31 3.04 15.56
CA GLY A 170 -25.31 3.51 14.62
C GLY A 170 -24.88 3.27 13.16
N SER A 171 -24.75 4.33 12.38
CA SER A 171 -24.33 4.28 10.97
C SER A 171 -22.81 4.20 10.76
N TYR A 172 -22.02 4.15 11.83
CA TYR A 172 -20.56 4.15 11.75
C TYR A 172 -19.93 2.91 12.37
N ALA A 173 -18.80 2.51 11.81
CA ALA A 173 -17.89 1.51 12.33
C ALA A 173 -16.59 2.19 12.79
N LEU A 174 -16.15 1.91 14.02
CA LEU A 174 -14.89 2.39 14.57
C LEU A 174 -13.78 1.42 14.19
N ILE A 175 -12.77 1.91 13.49
CA ILE A 175 -11.65 1.09 12.97
C ILE A 175 -10.33 1.60 13.55
N LYS A 176 -9.53 0.68 14.06
CA LYS A 176 -8.13 0.91 14.44
C LYS A 176 -7.24 0.64 13.24
N LEU A 177 -6.63 1.69 12.70
CA LEU A 177 -5.72 1.61 11.57
C LEU A 177 -4.32 1.12 12.01
N PRO A 178 -3.48 0.58 11.09
CA PRO A 178 -2.11 0.17 11.38
C PRO A 178 -1.23 1.29 11.96
N SER A 179 -1.55 2.55 11.66
CA SER A 179 -0.87 3.73 12.23
C SER A 179 -1.18 3.98 13.71
N GLY A 180 -2.15 3.27 14.29
CA GLY A 180 -2.70 3.51 15.62
C GLY A 180 -3.82 4.55 15.67
N GLU A 181 -4.19 5.17 14.54
CA GLU A 181 -5.33 6.07 14.45
C GLU A 181 -6.64 5.31 14.61
N LEU A 182 -7.53 5.79 15.48
CA LEU A 182 -8.91 5.35 15.58
C LEU A 182 -9.80 6.26 14.73
N ARG A 183 -10.55 5.66 13.82
CA ARG A 183 -11.33 6.40 12.84
C ARG A 183 -12.69 5.78 12.59
N TYR A 184 -13.70 6.63 12.47
CA TYR A 184 -15.04 6.27 11.99
C TYR A 184 -15.04 6.11 10.46
N VAL A 185 -15.71 5.04 10.01
CA VAL A 185 -16.06 4.79 8.61
C VAL A 185 -17.53 4.41 8.57
N LEU A 186 -18.25 4.76 7.51
CA LEU A 186 -19.65 4.36 7.37
C LEU A 186 -19.80 2.85 7.43
N ALA A 187 -20.79 2.36 8.15
CA ALA A 187 -21.01 0.93 8.36
C ALA A 187 -21.37 0.17 7.06
N ASP A 188 -21.92 0.87 6.06
CA ASP A 188 -22.22 0.33 4.73
C ASP A 188 -20.97 0.27 3.81
N CYS A 189 -19.86 0.92 4.19
CA CYS A 189 -18.59 0.75 3.47
C CYS A 189 -18.09 -0.69 3.55
N ARG A 190 -17.57 -1.18 2.44
CA ARG A 190 -17.08 -2.55 2.33
C ARG A 190 -15.63 -2.68 2.79
N ALA A 191 -15.32 -3.85 3.33
CA ALA A 191 -13.95 -4.26 3.65
C ALA A 191 -13.77 -5.74 3.30
N THR A 192 -12.52 -6.14 3.15
CA THR A 192 -12.17 -7.55 2.93
C THR A 192 -11.63 -8.13 4.23
N VAL A 193 -12.10 -9.31 4.61
CA VAL A 193 -11.70 -10.02 5.84
C VAL A 193 -10.26 -10.50 5.74
N GLY A 194 -9.52 -10.39 6.83
CA GLY A 194 -8.13 -10.84 6.97
C GLY A 194 -7.11 -9.73 6.82
N GLN A 195 -5.85 -10.07 7.03
CA GLN A 195 -4.68 -9.22 6.85
C GLN A 195 -4.11 -9.39 5.43
N VAL A 196 -3.51 -8.36 4.87
CA VAL A 196 -2.81 -8.47 3.58
C VAL A 196 -1.57 -9.35 3.72
N GLY A 197 -1.35 -10.28 2.81
CA GLY A 197 -0.20 -11.18 2.81
C GLY A 197 1.14 -10.47 2.58
N ASN A 198 2.25 -11.27 2.53
CA ASN A 198 3.61 -10.78 2.31
C ASN A 198 4.14 -9.85 3.42
N ALA A 199 3.87 -10.16 4.69
CA ALA A 199 4.25 -9.33 5.83
C ALA A 199 5.76 -9.04 5.91
N ASP A 200 6.62 -9.98 5.51
CA ASP A 200 8.08 -9.84 5.54
C ASP A 200 8.65 -8.82 4.53
N GLN A 201 7.81 -8.23 3.70
CA GLN A 201 8.24 -7.20 2.73
C GLN A 201 8.90 -5.99 3.39
N GLU A 202 8.50 -5.62 4.60
CA GLU A 202 9.08 -4.50 5.35
C GLU A 202 10.51 -4.77 5.81
N ASN A 203 10.87 -6.05 6.02
CA ASN A 203 12.18 -6.49 6.49
C ASN A 203 13.21 -6.66 5.35
N VAL A 204 12.82 -6.39 4.10
CA VAL A 204 13.70 -6.54 2.94
C VAL A 204 14.69 -5.39 2.85
N SER A 205 16.00 -5.72 2.89
CA SER A 205 17.09 -4.79 2.63
C SER A 205 17.51 -4.84 1.16
N TRP A 206 17.55 -3.70 0.51
CA TRP A 206 17.93 -3.61 -0.92
C TRP A 206 19.42 -3.83 -1.16
N GLY A 207 20.28 -3.60 -0.15
CA GLY A 207 21.72 -3.85 -0.16
C GLY A 207 22.55 -2.88 -0.99
N LYS A 208 22.03 -2.29 -2.06
CA LYS A 208 22.74 -1.31 -2.91
C LYS A 208 21.83 -0.24 -3.51
N ALA A 209 22.39 0.94 -3.76
CA ALA A 209 21.68 2.09 -4.35
C ALA A 209 21.08 1.78 -5.74
N GLY A 210 21.74 0.95 -6.56
CA GLY A 210 21.24 0.57 -7.88
C GLY A 210 19.88 -0.11 -7.85
N ARG A 211 19.54 -0.86 -6.79
CA ARG A 211 18.22 -1.47 -6.65
C ARG A 211 17.11 -0.43 -6.43
N ILE A 212 17.41 0.61 -5.65
CA ILE A 212 16.49 1.73 -5.46
C ILE A 212 16.31 2.49 -6.78
N ARG A 213 17.38 2.60 -7.59
CA ARG A 213 17.28 3.15 -8.95
C ARG A 213 16.32 2.33 -9.83
N TRP A 214 16.36 1.00 -9.78
CA TRP A 214 15.44 0.15 -10.53
C TRP A 214 13.97 0.32 -10.11
N LEU A 215 13.72 0.75 -8.87
CA LEU A 215 12.38 1.10 -8.41
C LEU A 215 11.86 2.44 -8.96
N GLY A 216 12.73 3.24 -9.60
CA GLY A 216 12.37 4.54 -10.16
C GLY A 216 12.69 5.73 -9.25
N PHE A 217 13.49 5.54 -8.22
CA PHE A 217 13.98 6.61 -7.36
C PHE A 217 15.36 7.08 -7.81
N ARG A 218 15.50 8.36 -8.09
CA ARG A 218 16.78 9.00 -8.42
C ARG A 218 17.50 9.45 -7.15
N PRO A 219 18.85 9.59 -7.19
CA PRO A 219 19.62 10.14 -6.09
C PRO A 219 19.16 11.53 -5.70
N THR A 220 19.20 11.84 -4.42
CA THR A 220 18.81 13.14 -3.86
C THR A 220 20.01 13.80 -3.21
N THR A 221 20.32 15.04 -3.57
CA THR A 221 21.33 15.84 -2.93
C THR A 221 20.75 16.51 -1.68
N ARG A 222 21.44 16.40 -0.55
CA ARG A 222 21.02 17.04 0.71
C ARG A 222 21.08 18.55 0.59
N GLY A 223 20.17 19.27 1.26
CA GLY A 223 20.13 20.74 1.26
C GLY A 223 21.46 21.40 1.69
N ILE A 224 22.17 20.80 2.66
CA ILE A 224 23.46 21.29 3.15
C ILE A 224 24.56 21.26 2.06
N ALA A 225 24.46 20.36 1.10
CA ALA A 225 25.42 20.23 0.00
C ALA A 225 25.08 21.11 -1.22
N LYS A 226 24.10 21.99 -1.09
CA LYS A 226 23.67 22.93 -2.13
C LYS A 226 24.19 24.33 -1.86
N ASN A 227 24.07 25.21 -2.86
CA ASN A 227 24.36 26.65 -2.71
C ASN A 227 23.19 27.35 -1.97
N PRO A 228 23.44 28.55 -1.37
CA PRO A 228 22.37 29.30 -0.68
C PRO A 228 21.14 29.61 -1.54
N VAL A 229 21.36 29.84 -2.84
CA VAL A 229 20.26 30.09 -3.81
C VAL A 229 19.35 28.89 -4.00
N ASP A 230 19.86 27.66 -3.82
CA ASP A 230 19.12 26.43 -4.10
C ASP A 230 18.40 25.84 -2.87
N HIS A 231 18.89 26.21 -1.67
CA HIS A 231 18.32 25.69 -0.43
C HIS A 231 18.67 26.58 0.76
N PRO A 232 17.74 26.81 1.72
CA PRO A 232 18.01 27.55 2.95
C PRO A 232 19.15 27.00 3.81
N HIS A 233 19.53 25.74 3.64
CA HIS A 233 20.65 25.11 4.34
C HIS A 233 21.96 25.16 3.54
N GLY A 234 21.98 25.80 2.38
CA GLY A 234 23.15 25.86 1.51
C GLY A 234 24.18 26.90 1.98
N GLY A 235 25.41 26.73 1.51
CA GLY A 235 26.54 27.63 1.80
C GLY A 235 27.23 27.33 3.10
N GLY A 236 28.21 28.20 3.46
CA GLY A 236 29.05 28.08 4.63
C GLY A 236 30.42 27.46 4.33
N GLU A 237 31.39 27.70 5.21
CA GLU A 237 32.70 27.07 5.20
C GLU A 237 32.69 25.79 6.07
N GLY A 238 33.19 24.71 5.50
CA GLY A 238 33.28 23.44 6.20
C GLY A 238 31.92 22.85 6.61
N ARG A 239 31.87 22.29 7.81
CA ARG A 239 30.65 21.67 8.36
C ARG A 239 29.74 22.68 9.04
N SER A 240 28.90 23.34 8.28
CA SER A 240 27.88 24.25 8.82
C SER A 240 26.82 23.50 9.61
N LYS A 241 26.46 23.99 10.80
CA LYS A 241 25.36 23.43 11.61
C LYS A 241 23.98 23.86 11.11
N GLY A 242 23.91 24.73 10.13
CA GLY A 242 22.66 25.14 9.48
C GLY A 242 21.66 25.84 10.39
N ASN A 243 20.66 26.39 9.77
CA ASN A 243 19.49 26.98 10.42
C ASN A 243 18.51 25.88 10.87
N HIS A 244 17.40 26.30 11.46
CA HIS A 244 16.29 25.42 11.76
C HIS A 244 15.90 24.56 10.53
N PRO A 245 15.65 23.23 10.67
CA PRO A 245 15.37 22.36 9.55
C PRO A 245 14.21 22.84 8.70
N MET A 246 14.46 23.12 7.43
CA MET A 246 13.50 23.68 6.47
C MET A 246 13.46 22.87 5.18
N THR A 247 12.35 23.00 4.46
CA THR A 247 12.21 22.55 3.07
C THR A 247 12.92 23.53 2.13
N PRO A 248 13.15 23.19 0.82
CA PRO A 248 13.68 24.13 -0.16
C PRO A 248 12.87 25.45 -0.27
N TRP A 249 11.62 25.44 0.13
CA TRP A 249 10.71 26.60 0.12
C TRP A 249 10.60 27.32 1.49
N GLY A 250 11.51 27.06 2.40
CA GLY A 250 11.59 27.73 3.70
C GLY A 250 10.56 27.28 4.75
N LYS A 251 9.79 26.22 4.50
CA LYS A 251 8.83 25.70 5.49
C LYS A 251 9.55 24.83 6.52
N PRO A 252 9.28 24.99 7.83
CA PRO A 252 9.84 24.12 8.86
C PRO A 252 9.47 22.65 8.61
N THR A 253 10.42 21.74 8.77
CA THR A 253 10.23 20.30 8.57
C THR A 253 9.96 19.52 9.84
N LYS A 254 10.25 20.10 11.02
CA LYS A 254 10.00 19.51 12.33
C LYS A 254 8.90 20.29 13.06
N GLY A 255 7.93 19.58 13.60
CA GLY A 255 6.86 20.12 14.44
C GLY A 255 5.76 20.92 13.70
N TYR A 256 6.00 21.36 12.49
CA TYR A 256 5.04 22.16 11.74
C TYR A 256 3.90 21.29 11.18
N LYS A 257 2.65 21.64 11.53
CA LYS A 257 1.43 20.95 11.04
C LYS A 257 1.11 21.43 9.63
N THR A 258 1.44 20.62 8.62
CA THR A 258 1.24 20.96 7.20
C THR A 258 -0.16 20.70 6.67
N ARG A 259 -0.98 19.89 7.37
CA ARG A 259 -2.36 19.58 6.96
C ARG A 259 -3.24 20.82 7.06
N LYS A 260 -3.81 21.25 5.93
CA LYS A 260 -4.71 22.40 5.84
C LYS A 260 -6.20 21.99 5.81
N ASN A 261 -6.51 20.83 5.22
CA ASN A 261 -7.89 20.38 5.10
C ASN A 261 -8.31 19.59 6.34
N HIS A 262 -9.28 20.12 7.09
CA HIS A 262 -9.82 19.57 8.33
C HIS A 262 -11.19 18.87 8.14
N SER A 263 -11.72 18.80 6.92
CA SER A 263 -13.06 18.24 6.64
C SER A 263 -13.26 16.80 7.13
N SER A 264 -12.19 16.02 7.23
CA SER A 264 -12.23 14.63 7.71
C SER A 264 -11.89 14.49 9.20
N ASP A 265 -11.63 15.57 9.94
CA ASP A 265 -11.28 15.50 11.37
C ASP A 265 -12.44 14.97 12.22
N LYS A 266 -13.68 15.24 11.83
CA LYS A 266 -14.89 14.71 12.46
C LYS A 266 -14.99 13.18 12.49
N TYR A 267 -14.24 12.50 11.62
CA TYR A 267 -14.19 11.03 11.60
C TYR A 267 -12.99 10.46 12.37
N ILE A 268 -12.10 11.29 12.92
CA ILE A 268 -10.92 10.84 13.65
C ILE A 268 -11.22 10.96 15.15
N VAL A 269 -11.39 9.82 15.81
CA VAL A 269 -11.60 9.74 17.26
C VAL A 269 -10.31 9.95 18.02
N GLN A 270 -9.25 9.23 17.61
CA GLN A 270 -7.94 9.36 18.20
C GLN A 270 -6.88 9.40 17.10
N ARG A 271 -6.03 10.40 17.14
CA ARG A 271 -4.89 10.50 16.22
C ARG A 271 -3.79 9.53 16.63
N ARG A 272 -2.94 9.15 15.66
CA ARG A 272 -1.73 8.37 15.96
C ARG A 272 -0.90 9.10 17.02
N LYS A 273 -0.33 8.35 17.97
CA LYS A 273 0.65 8.92 18.91
C LYS A 273 1.85 9.44 18.12
N GLY A 274 2.25 10.68 18.34
CA GLY A 274 3.51 11.22 17.80
C GLY A 274 4.68 10.40 18.37
N ARG A 275 5.73 10.26 17.57
CA ARG A 275 7.03 9.75 18.07
C ARG A 275 7.74 10.85 18.80
#